data_828d3ef0d576c244e28918be4dcea819
#
_entry.id   828d3ef0d576c244e28918be4dcea819
#
_cell.length_a   1.000
_cell.length_b   1.000
_cell.length_c   1.000
_cell.angle_alpha   90.00
_cell.angle_beta   90.00
_cell.angle_gamma   90.00
#
_symmetry.space_group_name_H-M   'P 1'
#
loop_
_entity.id
_entity.type
_entity.pdbx_description
1 polymer ?
#
loop_
_entity_poly.entity_id
_entity_poly.type
_entity_poly.pdbx_seq_one_letter_code
_entity_poly.pdbx_strand_id
1 'polypeptide(L)'
;MLAPYPAILSEAEGSFGMSHRERSKRPEGDPSTAVGMTVRSTVTYYALKRVNYCATLYNRRTGFWIPSNMAHFQRIGLLASLDVPEVRDSLNKLEAFLLSQGREVVYEERAAKLVDWPVDKILPLDQFPGAVDLGIVVGGDGSMLSASRSMAASKIPLLGINRGRLGFLTDISPDEIAERVLPVLSGDYKQTNRFILETSITRHGKLIGEGLAVNDIVLHPGQSVRMMAFELYVDGEFVYSQRSDGLIVATPTGSTAYALSAGGPLLCPELDAMVVVPLNPHTLN
;
A
#
# COMPACT_ATOMS: atom_id res chain seq x y z
N MET A 1 18.88 -5.10 4.09
CA MET A 1 18.29 -5.09 5.44
C MET A 1 16.87 -4.62 5.31
N LEU A 2 15.91 -5.50 5.49
CA LEU A 2 14.49 -5.18 5.48
C LEU A 2 14.19 -4.35 6.74
N ALA A 3 13.54 -3.20 6.57
CA ALA A 3 13.06 -2.40 7.68
C ALA A 3 12.11 -3.23 8.56
N PRO A 4 12.18 -3.13 9.89
CA PRO A 4 11.34 -3.93 10.76
C PRO A 4 9.88 -3.52 10.60
N TYR A 5 9.02 -4.49 10.29
CA TYR A 5 7.58 -4.35 10.48
C TYR A 5 7.32 -4.04 11.95
N PRO A 6 6.39 -3.16 12.29
CA PRO A 6 6.03 -2.97 13.70
C PRO A 6 5.52 -4.29 14.27
N ALA A 7 6.26 -4.83 15.23
CA ALA A 7 5.90 -6.05 15.92
C ALA A 7 4.60 -5.84 16.70
N ILE A 8 3.59 -6.63 16.40
CA ILE A 8 2.39 -6.72 17.21
C ILE A 8 2.71 -7.68 18.35
N LEU A 9 3.00 -7.13 19.53
CA LEU A 9 3.24 -7.91 20.74
C LEU A 9 1.97 -8.59 21.21
N SER A 10 1.96 -9.92 21.28
CA SER A 10 0.95 -10.69 22.00
C SER A 10 1.61 -11.43 23.17
N GLU A 11 1.31 -11.04 24.41
CA GLU A 11 1.51 -11.90 25.57
C GLU A 11 0.24 -12.73 25.78
N ALA A 12 0.38 -14.04 25.78
CA ALA A 12 -0.68 -14.98 26.05
C ALA A 12 -0.48 -15.59 27.45
N GLU A 13 -1.34 -15.28 28.39
CA GLU A 13 -1.59 -16.14 29.55
C GLU A 13 -3.09 -16.40 29.73
N GLY A 14 -3.38 -17.66 29.76
CA GLY A 14 -4.44 -18.56 30.18
C GLY A 14 -5.77 -18.07 30.69
N SER A 15 -6.82 -18.61 30.17
CA SER A 15 -7.84 -19.53 30.74
C SER A 15 -9.15 -19.45 29.95
N PHE A 16 -9.74 -20.61 29.71
CA PHE A 16 -11.04 -20.81 29.07
C PHE A 16 -12.17 -20.30 29.97
N GLY A 17 -13.04 -19.48 29.42
CA GLY A 17 -14.33 -19.14 30.00
C GLY A 17 -15.32 -18.76 28.89
N MET A 18 -16.31 -19.60 28.67
CA MET A 18 -17.45 -19.30 27.79
C MET A 18 -18.27 -18.16 28.36
N SER A 19 -18.57 -17.13 27.56
CA SER A 19 -19.66 -16.20 27.88
C SER A 19 -20.36 -15.67 26.64
N HIS A 20 -21.64 -15.75 26.73
CA HIS A 20 -22.78 -15.17 26.02
C HIS A 20 -22.58 -14.20 24.85
N ARG A 21 -23.38 -14.45 23.80
CA ARG A 21 -23.65 -13.60 22.65
C ARG A 21 -24.15 -12.22 23.09
N GLU A 22 -23.34 -11.20 22.88
CA GLU A 22 -23.84 -9.84 22.73
C GLU A 22 -23.85 -9.48 21.25
N ARG A 23 -25.01 -9.16 20.71
CA ARG A 23 -25.18 -8.59 19.39
C ARG A 23 -24.65 -7.15 19.41
N SER A 24 -23.49 -6.91 18.81
CA SER A 24 -23.01 -5.56 18.60
C SER A 24 -23.86 -4.87 17.53
N LYS A 25 -24.38 -3.68 17.86
CA LYS A 25 -25.08 -2.78 16.94
C LYS A 25 -24.10 -2.35 15.82
N ARG A 26 -24.58 -2.42 14.57
CA ARG A 26 -23.89 -1.88 13.39
C ARG A 26 -23.65 -0.37 13.56
N PRO A 27 -22.46 0.16 13.27
CA PRO A 27 -22.34 1.59 13.03
C PRO A 27 -23.03 1.90 11.69
N GLU A 28 -23.92 2.89 11.68
CA GLU A 28 -24.51 3.46 10.46
C GLU A 28 -23.45 4.21 9.66
N GLY A 29 -23.02 3.63 8.55
CA GLY A 29 -22.14 4.23 7.54
C GLY A 29 -22.51 3.70 6.16
N ASP A 30 -22.31 4.51 5.14
CA ASP A 30 -22.61 4.25 3.73
C ASP A 30 -22.28 2.81 3.31
N PRO A 31 -23.25 2.02 2.82
CA PRO A 31 -23.07 0.61 2.51
C PRO A 31 -22.20 0.32 1.27
N SER A 32 -21.76 1.33 0.53
CA SER A 32 -21.07 1.16 -0.75
C SER A 32 -19.53 0.95 -0.66
N THR A 33 -18.91 1.03 0.51
CA THR A 33 -17.45 1.13 0.61
C THR A 33 -16.75 0.26 1.64
N ALA A 34 -17.40 -0.58 2.40
CA ALA A 34 -16.72 -1.31 3.48
C ALA A 34 -17.13 -2.78 3.56
N VAL A 35 -16.32 -3.66 2.99
CA VAL A 35 -16.24 -5.05 3.43
C VAL A 35 -15.40 -5.05 4.70
N GLY A 36 -16.01 -5.25 5.86
CA GLY A 36 -15.32 -5.35 7.14
C GLY A 36 -14.95 -6.80 7.42
N MET A 37 -13.69 -7.07 7.74
CA MET A 37 -13.24 -8.35 8.21
C MET A 37 -12.71 -8.23 9.64
N THR A 38 -13.14 -9.14 10.51
CA THR A 38 -12.68 -9.18 11.90
C THR A 38 -12.03 -10.53 12.18
N VAL A 39 -10.82 -10.50 12.68
CA VAL A 39 -10.13 -11.68 13.20
C VAL A 39 -10.07 -11.57 14.70
N ARG A 40 -10.55 -12.60 15.40
CA ARG A 40 -10.57 -12.67 16.85
C ARG A 40 -9.55 -13.70 17.32
N SER A 41 -8.54 -13.31 18.09
CA SER A 41 -7.69 -14.23 18.83
C SER A 41 -7.89 -13.98 20.32
N THR A 42 -8.10 -14.99 21.07
CA THR A 42 -8.50 -15.15 22.50
C THR A 42 -8.93 -13.91 23.30
N VAL A 43 -8.43 -12.70 23.03
CA VAL A 43 -8.83 -11.42 23.67
C VAL A 43 -8.60 -10.21 22.75
N THR A 44 -8.06 -10.39 21.58
CA THR A 44 -7.67 -9.31 20.67
C THR A 44 -8.50 -9.40 19.39
N TYR A 45 -9.13 -8.29 19.02
CA TYR A 45 -9.93 -8.16 17.80
C TYR A 45 -9.13 -7.37 16.78
N TYR A 46 -9.10 -7.84 15.54
CA TYR A 46 -8.54 -7.14 14.39
C TYR A 46 -9.68 -6.80 13.45
N ALA A 47 -9.93 -5.53 13.24
CA ALA A 47 -10.88 -5.07 12.25
C ALA A 47 -10.12 -4.56 11.03
N LEU A 48 -10.55 -4.99 9.86
CA LEU A 48 -9.99 -4.61 8.58
C LEU A 48 -11.06 -3.87 7.79
N LYS A 49 -10.69 -2.71 7.27
CA LYS A 49 -11.55 -1.89 6.43
C LYS A 49 -10.83 -1.60 5.12
N ARG A 50 -11.58 -1.64 4.04
CA ARG A 50 -11.11 -1.24 2.74
C ARG A 50 -11.19 0.28 2.59
N VAL A 51 -10.12 0.90 2.08
CA VAL A 51 -10.09 2.31 1.72
C VAL A 51 -9.57 2.43 0.29
N ASN A 52 -10.33 3.06 -0.60
CA ASN A 52 -9.96 3.22 -2.01
C ASN A 52 -9.08 4.46 -2.19
N TYR A 53 -7.74 4.34 -2.09
CA TYR A 53 -6.85 5.49 -2.26
C TYR A 53 -5.45 5.12 -2.73
N CYS A 54 -5.29 4.73 -3.96
CA CYS A 54 -4.01 4.89 -4.66
C CYS A 54 -4.25 4.84 -6.17
N ALA A 55 -3.86 5.88 -6.86
CA ALA A 55 -3.85 5.89 -8.31
C ALA A 55 -2.42 5.68 -8.79
N THR A 56 -2.17 4.62 -9.54
CA THR A 56 -0.89 4.38 -10.21
C THR A 56 -1.07 4.63 -11.71
N LEU A 57 -0.18 5.42 -12.29
CA LEU A 57 -0.16 5.71 -13.71
C LEU A 57 0.83 4.80 -14.42
N TYR A 58 0.48 4.33 -15.61
CA TYR A 58 1.40 3.66 -16.51
C TYR A 58 1.14 4.06 -17.98
N ASN A 59 2.17 3.99 -18.81
CA ASN A 59 2.10 4.35 -20.20
C ASN A 59 1.30 3.31 -21.02
N ARG A 60 0.41 3.77 -21.89
CA ARG A 60 -0.40 2.93 -22.78
C ARG A 60 0.15 2.99 -24.21
N ARG A 61 0.60 1.87 -24.73
CA ARG A 61 0.95 1.72 -26.15
C ARG A 61 -0.23 1.25 -27.02
N THR A 62 -1.42 1.82 -26.90
CA THR A 62 -2.50 1.51 -27.83
C THR A 62 -3.39 2.74 -28.01
N GLY A 63 -3.47 3.20 -29.25
CA GLY A 63 -4.16 4.42 -29.62
C GLY A 63 -5.65 4.40 -29.31
N PHE A 64 -6.02 5.30 -28.41
CA PHE A 64 -7.35 5.90 -28.35
C PHE A 64 -7.18 7.39 -28.10
N TRP A 65 -7.84 8.18 -28.89
CA TRP A 65 -7.86 9.64 -28.82
C TRP A 65 -8.52 10.07 -27.49
N ILE A 66 -7.82 10.84 -26.66
CA ILE A 66 -8.37 11.45 -25.44
C ILE A 66 -8.58 12.93 -25.74
N PRO A 67 -9.74 13.51 -25.36
CA PRO A 67 -10.00 14.94 -25.58
C PRO A 67 -8.96 15.81 -24.87
N SER A 68 -8.50 16.86 -25.56
CA SER A 68 -7.42 17.78 -25.17
C SER A 68 -7.70 18.68 -23.95
N ASN A 69 -8.60 18.30 -23.05
CA ASN A 69 -9.01 19.12 -21.90
C ASN A 69 -8.80 18.42 -20.54
N MET A 70 -7.91 17.41 -20.47
CA MET A 70 -7.46 16.88 -19.18
C MET A 70 -6.28 17.71 -18.66
N ALA A 71 -6.35 18.10 -17.39
CA ALA A 71 -5.33 18.88 -16.72
C ALA A 71 -3.95 18.23 -16.85
N HIS A 72 -3.06 18.87 -17.60
CA HIS A 72 -1.67 18.45 -17.67
C HIS A 72 -1.02 18.63 -16.30
N PHE A 73 -0.30 17.62 -15.83
CA PHE A 73 0.47 17.71 -14.59
C PHE A 73 1.50 18.84 -14.69
N GLN A 74 1.41 19.84 -13.84
CA GLN A 74 2.29 21.01 -13.82
C GLN A 74 3.29 20.95 -12.67
N ARG A 75 2.85 20.52 -11.50
CA ARG A 75 3.66 20.48 -10.27
C ARG A 75 3.93 19.03 -9.92
N ILE A 76 5.18 18.63 -10.06
CA ILE A 76 5.62 17.24 -9.93
C ILE A 76 6.38 17.08 -8.62
N GLY A 77 5.91 16.17 -7.77
CA GLY A 77 6.60 15.77 -6.55
C GLY A 77 7.60 14.66 -6.81
N LEU A 78 8.87 14.82 -6.45
CA LEU A 78 9.88 13.78 -6.51
C LEU A 78 10.06 13.09 -5.16
N LEU A 79 9.91 11.78 -5.16
CA LEU A 79 9.99 10.93 -3.97
C LEU A 79 11.07 9.85 -4.15
N ALA A 80 11.85 9.60 -3.11
CA ALA A 80 12.77 8.47 -3.05
C ALA A 80 12.99 8.07 -1.58
N SER A 81 13.31 6.81 -1.34
CA SER A 81 13.54 6.29 0.02
C SER A 81 14.87 5.57 0.20
N LEU A 82 15.63 5.35 -0.90
CA LEU A 82 16.90 4.63 -0.89
C LEU A 82 18.05 5.59 -1.17
N ASP A 83 19.02 5.62 -0.25
CA ASP A 83 20.25 6.40 -0.41
C ASP A 83 21.32 5.53 -1.10
N VAL A 84 21.20 5.44 -2.41
CA VAL A 84 22.19 4.77 -3.26
C VAL A 84 22.51 5.66 -4.47
N PRO A 85 23.77 5.62 -5.00
CA PRO A 85 24.20 6.51 -6.09
C PRO A 85 23.28 6.46 -7.32
N GLU A 86 22.79 5.28 -7.65
CA GLU A 86 21.94 5.07 -8.82
C GLU A 86 20.58 5.77 -8.70
N VAL A 87 20.05 5.91 -7.48
CA VAL A 87 18.81 6.66 -7.21
C VAL A 87 19.07 8.15 -7.36
N ARG A 88 20.21 8.64 -6.85
CA ARG A 88 20.63 10.05 -7.00
C ARG A 88 20.77 10.44 -8.48
N ASP A 89 21.45 9.61 -9.27
CA ASP A 89 21.60 9.85 -10.72
C ASP A 89 20.25 9.90 -11.44
N SER A 90 19.32 9.04 -11.05
CA SER A 90 17.98 9.03 -11.65
C SER A 90 17.16 10.25 -11.26
N LEU A 91 17.26 10.68 -9.99
CA LEU A 91 16.60 11.90 -9.52
C LEU A 91 17.10 13.12 -10.30
N ASN A 92 18.43 13.26 -10.48
CA ASN A 92 19.02 14.36 -11.23
C ASN A 92 18.59 14.34 -12.71
N LYS A 93 18.61 13.15 -13.35
CA LYS A 93 18.14 13.01 -14.75
C LYS A 93 16.67 13.38 -14.88
N LEU A 94 15.84 12.90 -13.95
CA LEU A 94 14.40 13.15 -13.96
C LEU A 94 14.10 14.64 -13.72
N GLU A 95 14.75 15.27 -12.75
CA GLU A 95 14.64 16.71 -12.50
C GLU A 95 14.98 17.52 -13.74
N ALA A 96 16.17 17.31 -14.30
CA ALA A 96 16.62 18.03 -15.50
C ALA A 96 15.62 17.86 -16.67
N PHE A 97 15.10 16.65 -16.85
CA PHE A 97 14.07 16.36 -17.85
C PHE A 97 12.79 17.15 -17.57
N LEU A 98 12.24 17.11 -16.35
CA LEU A 98 11.00 17.79 -15.99
C LEU A 98 11.11 19.32 -16.14
N LEU A 99 12.23 19.90 -15.70
CA LEU A 99 12.50 21.33 -15.87
C LEU A 99 12.59 21.71 -17.35
N SER A 100 13.21 20.86 -18.20
CA SER A 100 13.24 21.08 -19.65
C SER A 100 11.86 21.04 -20.31
N GLN A 101 10.90 20.34 -19.70
CA GLN A 101 9.50 20.30 -20.14
C GLN A 101 8.65 21.43 -19.51
N GLY A 102 9.27 22.40 -18.83
CA GLY A 102 8.58 23.53 -18.21
C GLY A 102 7.72 23.15 -17.02
N ARG A 103 8.05 22.06 -16.32
CA ARG A 103 7.32 21.62 -15.11
C ARG A 103 7.95 22.22 -13.86
N GLU A 104 7.11 22.50 -12.86
CA GLU A 104 7.57 22.81 -11.52
C GLU A 104 7.88 21.52 -10.78
N VAL A 105 9.03 21.49 -10.08
CA VAL A 105 9.46 20.33 -9.32
C VAL A 105 9.47 20.67 -7.84
N VAL A 106 8.86 19.79 -7.03
CA VAL A 106 8.81 19.83 -5.58
C VAL A 106 9.50 18.58 -5.05
N TYR A 107 10.33 18.72 -4.04
CA TYR A 107 11.13 17.62 -3.52
C TYR A 107 10.59 17.17 -2.15
N GLU A 108 10.37 15.88 -2.00
CA GLU A 108 10.09 15.29 -0.70
C GLU A 108 11.37 15.33 0.16
N GLU A 109 11.25 15.59 1.46
CA GLU A 109 12.38 15.80 2.37
C GLU A 109 13.43 14.69 2.36
N ARG A 110 13.01 13.40 2.23
CA ARG A 110 13.95 12.26 2.17
C ARG A 110 14.67 12.23 0.83
N ALA A 111 13.97 12.51 -0.27
CA ALA A 111 14.55 12.61 -1.58
C ALA A 111 15.53 13.79 -1.65
N ALA A 112 15.19 14.92 -1.06
CA ALA A 112 16.02 16.11 -1.00
C ALA A 112 17.34 15.90 -0.25
N LYS A 113 17.36 15.03 0.76
CA LYS A 113 18.58 14.65 1.49
C LYS A 113 19.58 13.84 0.66
N LEU A 114 19.13 13.27 -0.47
CA LEU A 114 19.95 12.46 -1.35
C LEU A 114 20.74 13.31 -2.36
N VAL A 115 20.25 14.51 -2.67
CA VAL A 115 20.81 15.44 -3.65
C VAL A 115 20.73 16.85 -3.10
N ASP A 116 21.68 17.71 -3.46
CA ASP A 116 21.73 19.11 -3.01
C ASP A 116 20.71 19.96 -3.78
N TRP A 117 19.44 19.82 -3.43
CA TRP A 117 18.35 20.57 -4.05
C TRP A 117 18.04 21.88 -3.31
N PRO A 118 17.43 22.88 -3.99
CA PRO A 118 17.04 24.16 -3.38
C PRO A 118 16.07 23.96 -2.23
N VAL A 119 16.40 24.56 -1.08
CA VAL A 119 15.64 24.40 0.18
C VAL A 119 14.20 24.91 0.08
N ASP A 120 13.98 25.94 -0.73
CA ASP A 120 12.68 26.61 -0.95
C ASP A 120 11.65 25.71 -1.67
N LYS A 121 12.10 24.60 -2.26
CA LYS A 121 11.26 23.65 -2.98
C LYS A 121 11.09 22.31 -2.26
N ILE A 122 11.59 22.21 -1.03
CA ILE A 122 11.49 20.99 -0.22
C ILE A 122 10.22 21.07 0.62
N LEU A 123 9.38 20.04 0.50
CA LEU A 123 8.18 19.91 1.32
C LEU A 123 8.16 18.55 2.04
N PRO A 124 7.67 18.50 3.27
CA PRO A 124 7.31 17.24 3.90
C PRO A 124 6.13 16.60 3.16
N LEU A 125 6.05 15.27 3.22
CA LEU A 125 5.12 14.49 2.40
C LEU A 125 3.63 14.80 2.71
N ASP A 126 3.32 15.17 3.94
CA ASP A 126 1.99 15.58 4.39
C ASP A 126 1.53 16.93 3.80
N GLN A 127 2.45 17.73 3.27
CA GLN A 127 2.15 18.97 2.56
C GLN A 127 2.03 18.82 1.05
N PHE A 128 2.25 17.63 0.49
CA PHE A 128 2.05 17.36 -0.94
C PHE A 128 0.61 17.57 -1.41
N PRO A 129 -0.46 17.22 -0.61
CA PRO A 129 -1.83 17.53 -1.00
C PRO A 129 -2.03 19.01 -1.28
N GLY A 130 -2.46 19.35 -2.51
CA GLY A 130 -2.60 20.73 -2.98
C GLY A 130 -1.31 21.41 -3.48
N ALA A 131 -0.14 20.86 -3.16
CA ALA A 131 1.14 21.37 -3.65
C ALA A 131 1.60 20.70 -4.95
N VAL A 132 1.25 19.43 -5.18
CA VAL A 132 1.66 18.67 -6.37
C VAL A 132 0.47 17.99 -7.06
N ASP A 133 0.60 17.76 -8.36
CA ASP A 133 -0.43 17.16 -9.20
C ASP A 133 -0.12 15.68 -9.49
N LEU A 134 1.17 15.32 -9.46
CA LEU A 134 1.71 13.98 -9.72
C LEU A 134 2.90 13.74 -8.80
N GLY A 135 2.97 12.57 -8.18
CA GLY A 135 4.16 12.09 -7.49
C GLY A 135 4.96 11.13 -8.39
N ILE A 136 6.26 11.35 -8.56
CA ILE A 136 7.14 10.40 -9.24
C ILE A 136 8.09 9.79 -8.22
N VAL A 137 8.00 8.48 -8.07
CA VAL A 137 8.77 7.70 -7.10
C VAL A 137 9.94 7.03 -7.79
N VAL A 138 11.16 7.37 -7.38
CA VAL A 138 12.39 6.74 -7.87
C VAL A 138 12.84 5.66 -6.89
N GLY A 139 12.82 4.40 -7.35
CA GLY A 139 13.16 3.25 -6.51
C GLY A 139 12.52 1.97 -7.03
N GLY A 140 12.43 0.94 -6.19
CA GLY A 140 11.71 -0.30 -6.49
C GLY A 140 10.29 -0.31 -5.91
N ASP A 141 9.63 -1.47 -5.99
CA ASP A 141 8.28 -1.66 -5.45
C ASP A 141 8.15 -1.27 -3.98
N GLY A 142 9.19 -1.52 -3.15
CA GLY A 142 9.19 -1.10 -1.74
C GLY A 142 9.07 0.42 -1.54
N SER A 143 9.75 1.20 -2.40
CA SER A 143 9.64 2.68 -2.39
C SER A 143 8.25 3.12 -2.80
N MET A 144 7.68 2.48 -3.84
CA MET A 144 6.34 2.75 -4.32
C MET A 144 5.28 2.40 -3.26
N LEU A 145 5.40 1.27 -2.59
CA LEU A 145 4.51 0.87 -1.48
C LEU A 145 4.55 1.88 -0.33
N SER A 146 5.76 2.36 0.03
CA SER A 146 5.93 3.37 1.07
C SER A 146 5.26 4.69 0.68
N ALA A 147 5.49 5.18 -0.54
CA ALA A 147 4.86 6.39 -1.07
C ALA A 147 3.34 6.25 -1.13
N SER A 148 2.84 5.15 -1.68
CA SER A 148 1.40 4.86 -1.80
C SER A 148 0.70 4.88 -0.44
N ARG A 149 1.31 4.26 0.58
CA ARG A 149 0.78 4.24 1.96
C ARG A 149 0.74 5.64 2.58
N SER A 150 1.82 6.40 2.44
CA SER A 150 1.92 7.73 3.01
C SER A 150 1.01 8.75 2.30
N MET A 151 0.76 8.55 1.01
CA MET A 151 -0.08 9.44 0.20
C MET A 151 -1.51 8.90 -0.01
N ALA A 152 -1.91 7.87 0.73
CA ALA A 152 -3.20 7.21 0.56
C ALA A 152 -4.40 8.16 0.57
N ALA A 153 -4.41 9.15 1.47
CA ALA A 153 -5.49 10.12 1.62
C ALA A 153 -5.45 11.27 0.61
N SER A 154 -4.32 11.47 -0.10
CA SER A 154 -4.09 12.66 -0.94
C SER A 154 -4.76 12.60 -2.30
N LYS A 155 -5.10 11.40 -2.78
CA LYS A 155 -5.58 11.11 -4.15
C LYS A 155 -4.62 11.57 -5.27
N ILE A 156 -3.38 11.91 -4.95
CA ILE A 156 -2.37 12.27 -5.92
C ILE A 156 -1.93 11.00 -6.64
N PRO A 157 -1.97 10.94 -7.98
CA PRO A 157 -1.48 9.79 -8.71
C PRO A 157 0.04 9.64 -8.56
N LEU A 158 0.50 8.41 -8.60
CA LEU A 158 1.92 8.06 -8.49
C LEU A 158 2.41 7.38 -9.77
N LEU A 159 3.63 7.72 -10.19
CA LEU A 159 4.35 7.09 -11.29
C LEU A 159 5.66 6.52 -10.74
N GLY A 160 6.01 5.29 -11.09
CA GLY A 160 7.22 4.62 -10.60
C GLY A 160 8.33 4.58 -11.63
N ILE A 161 9.53 5.06 -11.25
CA ILE A 161 10.77 4.87 -11.97
C ILE A 161 11.56 3.76 -11.27
N ASN A 162 11.76 2.64 -11.97
CA ASN A 162 12.40 1.47 -11.39
C ASN A 162 13.91 1.67 -11.24
N ARG A 163 14.41 1.39 -10.05
CA ARG A 163 15.85 1.23 -9.79
C ARG A 163 16.09 -0.13 -9.13
N GLY A 164 16.40 -1.11 -9.96
CA GLY A 164 16.66 -2.47 -9.52
C GLY A 164 16.06 -3.52 -10.47
N ARG A 165 15.57 -4.62 -9.89
CA ARG A 165 14.84 -5.63 -10.65
C ARG A 165 13.45 -5.10 -10.99
N LEU A 166 12.98 -5.40 -12.21
CA LEU A 166 11.63 -5.09 -12.64
C LEU A 166 10.62 -5.56 -11.61
N GLY A 167 9.76 -4.65 -11.16
CA GLY A 167 8.72 -4.92 -10.17
C GLY A 167 7.32 -4.95 -10.78
N PHE A 168 6.32 -5.10 -9.91
CA PHE A 168 4.91 -5.05 -10.29
C PHE A 168 4.32 -3.63 -10.23
N LEU A 169 5.01 -2.68 -9.59
CA LEU A 169 4.54 -1.32 -9.34
C LEU A 169 5.41 -0.26 -10.01
N THR A 170 6.66 -0.60 -10.35
CA THR A 170 7.63 0.30 -10.98
C THR A 170 8.17 -0.36 -12.24
N ASP A 171 7.77 0.15 -13.40
CA ASP A 171 8.04 -0.46 -14.71
C ASP A 171 8.79 0.44 -15.71
N ILE A 172 9.12 1.68 -15.32
CA ILE A 172 9.87 2.61 -16.15
C ILE A 172 11.35 2.56 -15.78
N SER A 173 12.19 2.17 -16.75
CA SER A 173 13.65 2.24 -16.57
C SER A 173 14.13 3.70 -16.58
N PRO A 174 15.20 4.04 -15.84
CA PRO A 174 15.79 5.39 -15.90
C PRO A 174 16.29 5.83 -17.28
N ASP A 175 16.59 4.89 -18.13
CA ASP A 175 17.01 5.19 -19.51
C ASP A 175 15.81 5.47 -20.42
N GLU A 176 14.60 5.11 -19.98
CA GLU A 176 13.34 5.36 -20.70
C GLU A 176 12.57 6.59 -20.18
N ILE A 177 13.14 7.38 -19.24
CA ILE A 177 12.47 8.52 -18.61
C ILE A 177 11.84 9.45 -19.67
N ALA A 178 12.61 9.90 -20.64
CA ALA A 178 12.12 10.83 -21.66
C ALA A 178 11.00 10.19 -22.51
N GLU A 179 11.17 8.94 -22.93
CA GLU A 179 10.20 8.24 -23.78
C GLU A 179 8.89 7.91 -23.05
N ARG A 180 8.98 7.57 -21.76
CA ARG A 180 7.84 7.04 -20.99
C ARG A 180 7.14 8.09 -20.13
N VAL A 181 7.86 9.09 -19.63
CA VAL A 181 7.29 10.16 -18.80
C VAL A 181 6.64 11.25 -19.64
N LEU A 182 7.22 11.60 -20.82
CA LEU A 182 6.64 12.63 -21.68
C LEU A 182 5.19 12.37 -22.09
N PRO A 183 4.80 11.16 -22.53
CA PRO A 183 3.39 10.85 -22.80
C PRO A 183 2.49 11.07 -21.58
N VAL A 184 2.95 10.66 -20.38
CA VAL A 184 2.20 10.87 -19.12
C VAL A 184 1.96 12.36 -18.87
N LEU A 185 3.01 13.19 -19.01
CA LEU A 185 2.90 14.64 -18.86
C LEU A 185 1.99 15.28 -19.92
N SER A 186 1.82 14.62 -21.06
CA SER A 186 0.98 15.07 -22.18
C SER A 186 -0.45 14.53 -22.11
N GLY A 187 -0.79 13.75 -21.08
CA GLY A 187 -2.14 13.18 -20.90
C GLY A 187 -2.34 11.80 -21.52
N ASP A 188 -1.31 11.20 -22.14
CA ASP A 188 -1.36 9.84 -22.68
C ASP A 188 -0.92 8.82 -21.62
N TYR A 189 -1.86 8.43 -20.77
CA TYR A 189 -1.63 7.42 -19.72
C TYR A 189 -2.90 6.63 -19.40
N LYS A 190 -2.72 5.47 -18.78
CA LYS A 190 -3.81 4.76 -18.10
C LYS A 190 -3.63 4.90 -16.60
N GLN A 191 -4.68 5.33 -15.92
CA GLN A 191 -4.74 5.36 -14.46
C GLN A 191 -5.39 4.09 -13.93
N THR A 192 -4.76 3.46 -12.95
CA THR A 192 -5.36 2.36 -12.18
C THR A 192 -5.54 2.78 -10.73
N ASN A 193 -6.71 2.50 -10.18
CA ASN A 193 -6.98 2.70 -8.77
C ASN A 193 -6.69 1.39 -8.03
N ARG A 194 -6.03 1.50 -6.89
CA ARG A 194 -5.76 0.37 -6.00
C ARG A 194 -6.31 0.67 -4.64
N PHE A 195 -6.93 -0.30 -3.99
CA PHE A 195 -7.38 -0.10 -2.63
C PHE A 195 -6.28 -0.45 -1.61
N ILE A 196 -6.42 0.09 -0.44
CA ILE A 196 -5.51 -0.09 0.70
C ILE A 196 -6.31 -0.74 1.83
N LEU A 197 -5.70 -1.65 2.54
CA LEU A 197 -6.25 -2.20 3.77
C LEU A 197 -5.98 -1.23 4.93
N GLU A 198 -7.03 -0.86 5.63
CA GLU A 198 -6.94 -0.20 6.93
C GLU A 198 -7.15 -1.25 8.01
N THR A 199 -6.27 -1.31 8.99
CA THR A 199 -6.37 -2.23 10.11
C THR A 199 -6.44 -1.50 11.44
N SER A 200 -7.28 -2.00 12.33
CA SER A 200 -7.29 -1.61 13.73
C SER A 200 -7.16 -2.83 14.61
N ILE A 201 -6.44 -2.70 15.71
CA ILE A 201 -6.22 -3.74 16.68
C ILE A 201 -6.83 -3.30 18.00
N THR A 202 -7.78 -4.06 18.50
CA THR A 202 -8.43 -3.79 19.80
C THR A 202 -8.20 -4.94 20.76
N ARG A 203 -7.92 -4.62 22.02
CA ARG A 203 -7.79 -5.58 23.11
C ARG A 203 -8.63 -5.12 24.28
N HIS A 204 -9.49 -5.99 24.79
CA HIS A 204 -10.46 -5.64 25.86
C HIS A 204 -11.27 -4.36 25.55
N GLY A 205 -11.70 -4.21 24.29
CA GLY A 205 -12.46 -3.04 23.83
C GLY A 205 -11.66 -1.75 23.67
N LYS A 206 -10.34 -1.75 23.93
CA LYS A 206 -9.47 -0.59 23.72
C LYS A 206 -8.67 -0.73 22.44
N LEU A 207 -8.62 0.32 21.64
CA LEU A 207 -7.76 0.42 20.49
C LEU A 207 -6.30 0.45 20.96
N ILE A 208 -5.46 -0.45 20.42
CA ILE A 208 -4.04 -0.57 20.76
C ILE A 208 -3.12 -0.42 19.56
N GLY A 209 -3.66 -0.38 18.35
CA GLY A 209 -2.88 -0.16 17.14
C GLY A 209 -3.75 0.05 15.92
N GLU A 210 -3.21 0.78 14.96
CA GLU A 210 -3.80 1.02 13.64
C GLU A 210 -2.71 0.98 12.58
N GLY A 211 -3.09 0.69 11.34
CA GLY A 211 -2.14 0.68 10.24
C GLY A 211 -2.80 0.64 8.86
N LEU A 212 -2.01 0.97 7.86
CA LEU A 212 -2.38 0.89 6.44
C LEU A 212 -1.46 -0.07 5.71
N ALA A 213 -2.01 -0.89 4.83
CA ALA A 213 -1.25 -1.80 3.99
C ALA A 213 -1.72 -1.76 2.53
N VAL A 214 -0.78 -1.58 1.61
CA VAL A 214 -1.02 -1.65 0.17
C VAL A 214 -1.01 -3.10 -0.31
N ASN A 215 -0.12 -3.93 0.24
CA ASN A 215 -0.01 -5.34 -0.10
C ASN A 215 -0.88 -6.20 0.83
N ASP A 216 -0.43 -6.39 2.06
CA ASP A 216 -1.02 -7.36 2.97
C ASP A 216 -0.85 -6.95 4.44
N ILE A 217 -1.70 -7.55 5.27
CA ILE A 217 -1.65 -7.51 6.72
C ILE A 217 -1.43 -8.94 7.19
N VAL A 218 -0.42 -9.13 8.02
CA VAL A 218 -0.05 -10.45 8.53
C VAL A 218 -0.32 -10.52 10.03
N LEU A 219 -1.17 -11.46 10.40
CA LEU A 219 -1.38 -11.86 11.77
C LEU A 219 -0.45 -13.03 12.09
N HIS A 220 0.40 -12.90 13.10
CA HIS A 220 1.31 -13.95 13.54
C HIS A 220 1.56 -13.89 15.05
N PRO A 221 1.98 -14.99 15.70
CA PRO A 221 2.10 -15.06 17.16
C PRO A 221 3.32 -14.32 17.74
N GLY A 222 3.99 -13.45 16.94
CA GLY A 222 5.18 -12.73 17.36
C GLY A 222 6.38 -13.66 17.56
N GLN A 223 7.01 -13.61 18.74
CA GLN A 223 8.16 -14.45 19.08
C GLN A 223 7.79 -15.87 19.54
N SER A 224 6.49 -16.15 19.69
CA SER A 224 6.04 -17.49 20.09
C SER A 224 6.17 -18.47 18.93
N VAL A 225 6.76 -19.62 19.18
CA VAL A 225 6.80 -20.76 18.24
C VAL A 225 5.53 -21.62 18.26
N ARG A 226 4.52 -21.22 19.04
CA ARG A 226 3.24 -21.93 19.13
C ARG A 226 2.28 -21.41 18.09
N MET A 227 1.53 -22.32 17.46
CA MET A 227 0.40 -21.96 16.62
C MET A 227 -0.60 -21.13 17.38
N MET A 228 -1.16 -20.13 16.73
CA MET A 228 -2.25 -19.34 17.24
C MET A 228 -3.61 -19.95 16.89
N ALA A 229 -4.61 -19.75 17.74
CA ALA A 229 -6.01 -20.04 17.43
C ALA A 229 -6.73 -18.71 17.17
N PHE A 230 -7.51 -18.65 16.11
CA PHE A 230 -8.30 -17.46 15.77
C PHE A 230 -9.64 -17.83 15.15
N GLU A 231 -10.56 -16.90 15.19
CA GLU A 231 -11.83 -16.93 14.48
C GLU A 231 -11.89 -15.83 13.45
N LEU A 232 -12.37 -16.16 12.27
CA LEU A 232 -12.58 -15.20 11.19
C LEU A 232 -14.05 -14.85 11.09
N TYR A 233 -14.33 -13.56 10.99
CA TYR A 233 -15.65 -12.99 10.74
C TYR A 233 -15.57 -12.05 9.53
N VAL A 234 -16.57 -12.07 8.67
CA VAL A 234 -16.74 -11.12 7.58
C VAL A 234 -18.08 -10.42 7.79
N ASP A 235 -18.08 -9.10 7.83
CA ASP A 235 -19.26 -8.27 8.13
C ASP A 235 -20.03 -8.68 9.39
N GLY A 236 -19.30 -9.18 10.39
CA GLY A 236 -19.86 -9.66 11.66
C GLY A 236 -20.38 -11.09 11.62
N GLU A 237 -20.41 -11.73 10.47
CA GLU A 237 -20.80 -13.15 10.33
C GLU A 237 -19.58 -14.05 10.49
N PHE A 238 -19.75 -15.10 11.31
CA PHE A 238 -18.71 -16.10 11.53
C PHE A 238 -18.45 -16.90 10.25
N VAL A 239 -17.17 -17.05 9.89
CA VAL A 239 -16.76 -17.83 8.72
C VAL A 239 -16.14 -19.17 9.17
N TYR A 240 -15.07 -19.12 9.95
CA TYR A 240 -14.43 -20.31 10.51
C TYR A 240 -13.56 -20.01 11.73
N SER A 241 -13.22 -21.06 12.45
CA SER A 241 -12.19 -21.08 13.49
C SER A 241 -11.03 -21.98 13.04
N GLN A 242 -9.79 -21.52 13.24
CA GLN A 242 -8.62 -22.25 12.77
C GLN A 242 -7.42 -22.08 13.73
N ARG A 243 -6.53 -23.09 13.71
CA ARG A 243 -5.19 -23.02 14.29
C ARG A 243 -4.17 -23.00 13.16
N SER A 244 -3.24 -22.04 13.20
CA SER A 244 -2.19 -21.90 12.19
C SER A 244 -1.01 -21.10 12.77
N ASP A 245 0.08 -21.02 12.01
CA ASP A 245 1.22 -20.16 12.34
C ASP A 245 0.91 -18.69 12.10
N GLY A 246 -0.16 -18.39 11.37
CA GLY A 246 -0.61 -17.02 11.11
C GLY A 246 -1.69 -16.96 10.04
N LEU A 247 -2.06 -15.73 9.70
CA LEU A 247 -3.03 -15.43 8.67
C LEU A 247 -2.56 -14.21 7.87
N ILE A 248 -2.62 -14.30 6.55
CA ILE A 248 -2.38 -13.18 5.65
C ILE A 248 -3.72 -12.72 5.11
N VAL A 249 -3.94 -11.41 5.10
CA VAL A 249 -5.02 -10.77 4.36
C VAL A 249 -4.38 -9.83 3.36
N ALA A 250 -4.55 -10.10 2.08
CA ALA A 250 -3.91 -9.36 1.02
C ALA A 250 -4.91 -8.68 0.08
N THR A 251 -4.49 -7.53 -0.44
CA THR A 251 -5.10 -6.87 -1.59
C THR A 251 -4.75 -7.64 -2.87
N PRO A 252 -5.38 -7.34 -4.01
CA PRO A 252 -4.90 -7.87 -5.30
C PRO A 252 -3.44 -7.49 -5.59
N THR A 253 -3.01 -6.29 -5.19
CA THR A 253 -1.59 -5.89 -5.31
C THR A 253 -0.69 -6.80 -4.48
N GLY A 254 -1.07 -7.10 -3.24
CA GLY A 254 -0.33 -7.98 -2.34
C GLY A 254 -0.44 -9.46 -2.68
N SER A 255 -1.35 -9.87 -3.57
CA SER A 255 -1.48 -11.26 -3.99
C SER A 255 -0.22 -11.80 -4.68
N THR A 256 0.63 -10.92 -5.22
CA THR A 256 1.92 -11.26 -5.83
C THR A 256 3.09 -11.25 -4.83
N ALA A 257 2.83 -10.87 -3.56
CA ALA A 257 3.83 -10.76 -2.50
C ALA A 257 3.82 -11.97 -1.53
N TYR A 258 3.71 -11.74 -0.23
CA TYR A 258 3.79 -12.81 0.76
C TYR A 258 2.62 -13.81 0.65
N ALA A 259 1.44 -13.34 0.26
CA ALA A 259 0.30 -14.22 0.02
C ALA A 259 0.60 -15.29 -1.05
N LEU A 260 1.33 -14.94 -2.13
CA LEU A 260 1.76 -15.90 -3.16
C LEU A 260 2.72 -16.95 -2.58
N SER A 261 3.70 -16.51 -1.80
CA SER A 261 4.68 -17.40 -1.16
C SER A 261 4.01 -18.37 -0.18
N ALA A 262 2.88 -17.98 0.39
CA ALA A 262 2.06 -18.83 1.26
C ALA A 262 1.06 -19.71 0.52
N GLY A 263 1.11 -19.78 -0.82
CA GLY A 263 0.24 -20.62 -1.65
C GLY A 263 -1.11 -19.99 -2.00
N GLY A 264 -1.28 -18.68 -1.77
CA GLY A 264 -2.47 -17.95 -2.17
C GLY A 264 -2.58 -17.72 -3.69
N PRO A 265 -3.77 -17.43 -4.21
CA PRO A 265 -4.00 -17.18 -5.62
C PRO A 265 -3.45 -15.81 -6.05
N LEU A 266 -3.07 -15.70 -7.33
CA LEU A 266 -2.83 -14.42 -7.98
C LEU A 266 -4.16 -13.74 -8.32
N LEU A 267 -4.30 -12.47 -7.93
CA LEU A 267 -5.47 -11.66 -8.26
C LEU A 267 -5.08 -10.58 -9.27
N CYS A 268 -5.97 -10.33 -10.23
CA CYS A 268 -5.84 -9.17 -11.11
C CYS A 268 -5.88 -7.88 -10.26
N PRO A 269 -4.96 -6.93 -10.46
CA PRO A 269 -4.89 -5.71 -9.65
C PRO A 269 -6.17 -4.85 -9.62
N GLU A 270 -6.99 -4.96 -10.65
CA GLU A 270 -8.26 -4.21 -10.78
C GLU A 270 -9.44 -4.95 -10.12
N LEU A 271 -9.22 -6.18 -9.62
CA LEU A 271 -10.27 -6.98 -8.99
C LEU A 271 -10.66 -6.37 -7.64
N ASP A 272 -11.96 -6.25 -7.42
CA ASP A 272 -12.52 -5.82 -6.16
C ASP A 272 -12.67 -6.99 -5.18
N ALA A 273 -11.53 -7.49 -4.66
CA ALA A 273 -11.48 -8.64 -3.78
C ALA A 273 -10.31 -8.54 -2.79
N MET A 274 -10.40 -9.27 -1.71
CA MET A 274 -9.28 -9.57 -0.81
C MET A 274 -9.04 -11.07 -0.80
N VAL A 275 -7.79 -11.48 -0.60
CA VAL A 275 -7.46 -12.89 -0.39
C VAL A 275 -7.05 -13.11 1.07
N VAL A 276 -7.54 -14.20 1.63
CA VAL A 276 -7.23 -14.65 2.99
C VAL A 276 -6.44 -15.95 2.87
N VAL A 277 -5.20 -15.96 3.35
CA VAL A 277 -4.29 -17.10 3.23
C VAL A 277 -3.77 -17.49 4.60
N PRO A 278 -4.20 -18.65 5.15
CA PRO A 278 -3.63 -19.17 6.39
C PRO A 278 -2.18 -19.62 6.20
N LEU A 279 -1.33 -19.37 7.19
CA LEU A 279 0.04 -19.85 7.21
C LEU A 279 0.10 -21.20 7.94
N ASN A 280 0.52 -22.26 7.24
CA ASN A 280 0.65 -23.61 7.80
C ASN A 280 -0.57 -24.03 8.64
N PRO A 281 -1.78 -24.05 8.06
CA PRO A 281 -3.00 -24.38 8.79
C PRO A 281 -2.94 -25.82 9.32
N HIS A 282 -3.29 -25.98 10.59
CA HIS A 282 -3.43 -27.29 11.18
C HIS A 282 -4.84 -27.81 10.92
N THR A 283 -4.95 -28.67 9.92
CA THR A 283 -6.19 -29.38 9.56
C THR A 283 -6.05 -30.83 9.96
N LEU A 284 -6.26 -31.16 11.22
CA LEU A 284 -6.58 -32.54 11.58
C LEU A 284 -8.09 -32.70 11.40
N ASN A 285 -8.48 -33.52 10.44
CA ASN A 285 -9.83 -34.05 10.30
C ASN A 285 -10.13 -35.01 11.46
#